data_2861c8f4ae339e3125d46e2a812e27ad
#
_entry.id   2861c8f4ae339e3125d46e2a812e27ad
#
_cell.length_a   1.000
_cell.length_b   1.000
_cell.length_c   1.000
_cell.angle_alpha   90.00
_cell.angle_beta   90.00
_cell.angle_gamma   90.00
#
_symmetry.space_group_name_H-M   'P 1'
#
loop_
_entity.id
_entity.type
_entity.pdbx_description
1 polymer ?
#
loop_
_entity_poly.entity_id
_entity_poly.type
_entity_poly.pdbx_seq_one_letter_code
_entity_poly.pdbx_strand_id
1 'polypeptide(L)'
;MVSVMCLEKFVDVEYGEGQMVWHLCTPGNWPGVLFKSREDFVYGMNMVGVAAYNSRYVKILTFQLMSNHLHFVILGAETDVMEFYSVLKRYMLRLWNNNAGEAQVRLLTPKLFPVEDRKYLQNLIAYVNRNGYVTDSSCTPFSYMWGANALFFQWIEKLCKQSATL
;
A
#
# COMPACT_ATOMS: atom_id res chain seq x y z
N MET A 1 13.89 -8.82 -22.96
CA MET A 1 14.54 -9.19 -21.67
C MET A 1 14.47 -7.96 -20.78
N VAL A 2 13.32 -7.75 -20.13
CA VAL A 2 13.09 -6.61 -19.23
C VAL A 2 13.85 -6.91 -17.95
N SER A 3 14.89 -6.13 -17.74
CA SER A 3 15.82 -6.25 -16.62
C SER A 3 15.08 -6.20 -15.27
N VAL A 4 15.30 -7.21 -14.46
CA VAL A 4 14.93 -7.31 -13.03
C VAL A 4 15.71 -6.27 -12.17
N MET A 5 16.30 -5.27 -12.81
CA MET A 5 17.15 -4.22 -12.20
C MET A 5 16.46 -3.37 -11.14
N CYS A 6 15.13 -3.39 -11.04
CA CYS A 6 14.45 -2.52 -10.07
C CYS A 6 14.53 -3.08 -8.63
N LEU A 7 14.57 -4.41 -8.46
CA LEU A 7 14.62 -5.02 -7.13
C LEU A 7 16.04 -5.08 -6.55
N GLU A 8 17.07 -5.23 -7.39
CA GLU A 8 18.46 -5.23 -6.93
C GLU A 8 18.89 -3.87 -6.38
N LYS A 9 18.46 -2.77 -7.02
CA LYS A 9 18.74 -1.41 -6.52
C LYS A 9 18.00 -1.02 -5.24
N PHE A 10 16.89 -1.70 -4.90
CA PHE A 10 16.17 -1.47 -3.65
C PHE A 10 16.83 -2.15 -2.43
N VAL A 11 17.72 -3.11 -2.65
CA VAL A 11 18.37 -3.87 -1.58
C VAL A 11 19.73 -3.29 -1.18
N ASP A 12 20.35 -2.53 -2.07
CA ASP A 12 21.56 -1.74 -1.79
C ASP A 12 21.23 -0.32 -1.26
N VAL A 13 19.97 -0.05 -0.88
CA VAL A 13 19.64 1.15 -0.14
C VAL A 13 20.25 1.00 1.24
N GLU A 14 21.34 1.69 1.50
CA GLU A 14 21.81 1.96 2.84
C GLU A 14 20.63 2.55 3.62
N TYR A 15 20.07 1.76 4.52
CA TYR A 15 19.05 2.25 5.44
C TYR A 15 19.70 3.30 6.32
N GLY A 16 19.13 4.49 6.40
CA GLY A 16 19.55 5.47 7.41
C GLY A 16 19.46 4.86 8.80
N GLU A 17 20.25 5.36 9.72
CA GLU A 17 20.27 4.87 11.10
C GLU A 17 18.85 4.79 11.68
N GLY A 18 18.44 3.62 12.15
CA GLY A 18 17.10 3.36 12.68
C GLY A 18 15.98 3.18 11.65
N GLN A 19 16.28 3.18 10.34
CA GLN A 19 15.29 2.87 9.30
C GLN A 19 15.25 1.38 9.00
N MET A 20 14.04 0.85 8.78
CA MET A 20 13.83 -0.51 8.30
C MET A 20 12.54 -0.60 7.47
N VAL A 21 12.36 -1.73 6.81
CA VAL A 21 11.11 -2.00 6.08
C VAL A 21 10.10 -2.61 7.05
N TRP A 22 8.88 -2.14 6.96
CA TRP A 22 7.76 -2.58 7.76
C TRP A 22 6.60 -3.07 6.89
N HIS A 23 5.95 -4.13 7.33
CA HIS A 23 4.61 -4.47 6.90
C HIS A 23 3.61 -3.82 7.87
N LEU A 24 2.98 -2.74 7.46
CA LEU A 24 1.87 -2.13 8.16
C LEU A 24 0.57 -2.67 7.59
N CYS A 25 -0.26 -3.25 8.43
CA CYS A 25 -1.58 -3.71 8.01
C CYS A 25 -2.63 -3.47 9.10
N THR A 26 -3.87 -3.34 8.68
CA THR A 26 -5.02 -3.33 9.59
C THR A 26 -5.71 -4.70 9.60
N PRO A 27 -6.43 -5.09 10.67
CA PRO A 27 -7.09 -6.39 10.73
C PRO A 27 -8.09 -6.57 9.58
N GLY A 28 -7.99 -7.69 8.85
CA GLY A 28 -8.94 -8.05 7.78
C GLY A 28 -10.15 -8.85 8.23
N ASN A 29 -10.13 -9.36 9.47
CA ASN A 29 -11.19 -10.19 10.06
C ASN A 29 -12.24 -9.41 10.86
N TRP A 30 -12.19 -8.09 10.84
CA TRP A 30 -13.20 -7.27 11.48
C TRP A 30 -14.43 -7.07 10.57
N PRO A 31 -15.65 -6.86 11.10
CA PRO A 31 -16.87 -6.84 10.28
C PRO A 31 -17.13 -5.53 9.54
N GLY A 32 -16.31 -4.50 9.73
CA GLY A 32 -16.51 -3.18 9.10
C GLY A 32 -16.09 -3.13 7.64
N VAL A 33 -16.72 -2.27 6.87
CA VAL A 33 -16.35 -1.96 5.48
C VAL A 33 -15.81 -0.54 5.42
N LEU A 34 -14.56 -0.37 4.95
CA LEU A 34 -13.89 0.93 4.84
C LEU A 34 -14.22 1.63 3.52
N PHE A 35 -14.30 0.85 2.44
CA PHE A 35 -14.56 1.33 1.08
C PHE A 35 -15.72 0.52 0.49
N LYS A 36 -16.87 1.15 0.26
CA LYS A 36 -18.11 0.53 -0.25
C LYS A 36 -18.25 0.71 -1.76
N SER A 37 -17.77 1.82 -2.30
CA SER A 37 -17.95 2.20 -3.69
C SER A 37 -16.62 2.48 -4.37
N ARG A 38 -16.67 2.60 -5.71
CA ARG A 38 -15.50 3.02 -6.50
C ARG A 38 -15.01 4.41 -6.07
N GLU A 39 -15.93 5.32 -5.77
CA GLU A 39 -15.64 6.69 -5.35
C GLU A 39 -14.90 6.69 -4.01
N ASP A 40 -15.27 5.81 -3.08
CA ASP A 40 -14.58 5.63 -1.80
C ASP A 40 -13.13 5.20 -2.02
N PHE A 41 -12.90 4.25 -2.92
CA PHE A 41 -11.54 3.81 -3.26
C PHE A 41 -10.73 4.91 -3.96
N VAL A 42 -11.33 5.67 -4.89
CA VAL A 42 -10.68 6.83 -5.52
C VAL A 42 -10.28 7.86 -4.47
N TYR A 43 -11.19 8.17 -3.55
CA TYR A 43 -10.89 9.03 -2.42
C TYR A 43 -9.73 8.46 -1.58
N GLY A 44 -9.77 7.16 -1.27
CA GLY A 44 -8.72 6.46 -0.53
C GLY A 44 -7.35 6.57 -1.19
N MET A 45 -7.26 6.30 -2.50
CA MET A 45 -6.02 6.43 -3.28
C MET A 45 -5.44 7.85 -3.22
N ASN A 46 -6.30 8.87 -3.36
CA ASN A 46 -5.89 10.26 -3.25
C ASN A 46 -5.36 10.58 -1.83
N MET A 47 -6.01 10.08 -0.79
CA MET A 47 -5.57 10.31 0.59
C MET A 47 -4.27 9.59 0.93
N VAL A 48 -3.99 8.42 0.34
CA VAL A 48 -2.67 7.79 0.43
C VAL A 48 -1.60 8.72 -0.16
N GLY A 49 -1.85 9.30 -1.34
CA GLY A 49 -0.93 10.26 -1.95
C GLY A 49 -0.71 11.51 -1.08
N VAL A 50 -1.78 12.06 -0.50
CA VAL A 50 -1.69 13.22 0.41
C VAL A 50 -0.94 12.87 1.69
N ALA A 51 -1.21 11.70 2.29
CA ALA A 51 -0.51 11.25 3.49
C ALA A 51 0.98 11.03 3.21
N ALA A 52 1.32 10.39 2.09
CA ALA A 52 2.71 10.18 1.67
C ALA A 52 3.45 11.51 1.44
N TYR A 53 2.80 12.48 0.79
CA TYR A 53 3.38 13.83 0.59
C TYR A 53 3.69 14.54 1.90
N ASN A 54 2.84 14.36 2.93
CA ASN A 54 3.03 14.98 4.24
C ASN A 54 3.99 14.20 5.16
N SER A 55 4.42 13.00 4.78
CA SER A 55 5.26 12.11 5.59
C SER A 55 6.64 11.97 4.95
N ARG A 56 7.53 12.95 5.19
CA ARG A 56 8.82 13.11 4.49
C ARG A 56 9.82 11.98 4.73
N TYR A 57 9.70 11.26 5.85
CA TYR A 57 10.68 10.27 6.31
C TYR A 57 10.30 8.83 6.01
N VAL A 58 9.20 8.62 5.29
CA VAL A 58 8.77 7.29 4.86
C VAL A 58 8.80 7.14 3.34
N LYS A 59 9.06 5.91 2.87
CA LYS A 59 8.96 5.54 1.45
C LYS A 59 8.03 4.34 1.33
N ILE A 60 6.92 4.50 0.61
CA ILE A 60 5.98 3.41 0.34
C ILE A 60 6.54 2.57 -0.80
N LEU A 61 6.85 1.30 -0.54
CA LEU A 61 7.35 0.35 -1.53
C LEU A 61 6.21 -0.30 -2.31
N THR A 62 5.15 -0.69 -1.62
CA THR A 62 3.87 -1.11 -2.21
C THR A 62 2.75 -0.95 -1.20
N PHE A 63 1.51 -0.94 -1.67
CA PHE A 63 0.32 -0.95 -0.81
C PHE A 63 -0.89 -1.50 -1.55
N GLN A 64 -1.90 -1.91 -0.79
CA GLN A 64 -3.25 -2.17 -1.29
C GLN A 64 -4.32 -1.70 -0.32
N LEU A 65 -5.36 -1.09 -0.87
CA LEU A 65 -6.60 -0.77 -0.19
C LEU A 65 -7.60 -1.89 -0.46
N MET A 66 -8.03 -2.58 0.59
CA MET A 66 -9.07 -3.59 0.51
C MET A 66 -10.38 -3.03 1.07
N SER A 67 -11.51 -3.64 0.74
CA SER A 67 -12.82 -3.14 1.19
C SER A 67 -12.92 -2.95 2.71
N ASN A 68 -12.21 -3.75 3.49
CA ASN A 68 -12.28 -3.74 4.95
C ASN A 68 -10.92 -3.62 5.66
N HIS A 69 -9.80 -3.58 4.96
CA HIS A 69 -8.47 -3.47 5.56
C HIS A 69 -7.45 -2.86 4.59
N LEU A 70 -6.26 -2.58 5.10
CA LEU A 70 -5.16 -1.94 4.37
C LEU A 70 -3.88 -2.75 4.54
N HIS A 71 -3.06 -2.77 3.49
CA HIS A 71 -1.69 -3.26 3.52
C HIS A 71 -0.73 -2.21 2.96
N PHE A 72 0.38 -1.99 3.66
CA PHE A 72 1.50 -1.18 3.19
C PHE A 72 2.81 -1.92 3.45
N VAL A 73 3.72 -1.88 2.51
CA VAL A 73 5.13 -2.18 2.71
C VAL A 73 5.86 -0.85 2.64
N ILE A 74 6.46 -0.44 3.75
CA ILE A 74 6.91 0.94 3.93
C ILE A 74 8.28 0.96 4.60
N LEU A 75 9.18 1.77 4.10
CA LEU A 75 10.51 2.03 4.65
C LEU A 75 10.47 3.29 5.50
N GLY A 76 11.03 3.24 6.71
CA GLY A 76 11.15 4.37 7.62
C GLY A 76 11.48 3.92 9.04
N ALA A 77 11.67 4.85 9.96
CA ALA A 77 11.67 4.55 11.39
C ALA A 77 10.25 4.15 11.84
N GLU A 78 10.14 3.32 12.85
CA GLU A 78 8.83 2.86 13.37
C GLU A 78 7.89 4.03 13.69
N THR A 79 8.44 5.05 14.35
CA THR A 79 7.71 6.28 14.71
C THR A 79 7.15 7.01 13.50
N ASP A 80 7.96 7.13 12.42
CA ASP A 80 7.56 7.83 11.20
C ASP A 80 6.48 7.04 10.45
N VAL A 81 6.57 5.71 10.45
CA VAL A 81 5.57 4.83 9.84
C VAL A 81 4.24 4.89 10.59
N MET A 82 4.28 4.95 11.92
CA MET A 82 3.08 5.12 12.75
C MET A 82 2.48 6.53 12.61
N GLU A 83 3.32 7.55 12.43
CA GLU A 83 2.86 8.90 12.12
C GLU A 83 2.17 8.95 10.75
N PHE A 84 2.77 8.35 9.71
CA PHE A 84 2.14 8.21 8.39
C PHE A 84 0.74 7.60 8.51
N TYR A 85 0.60 6.48 9.25
CA TYR A 85 -0.71 5.85 9.44
C TYR A 85 -1.69 6.78 10.17
N SER A 86 -1.25 7.50 11.18
CA SER A 86 -2.08 8.45 11.93
C SER A 86 -2.58 9.59 11.04
N VAL A 87 -1.71 10.10 10.17
CA VAL A 87 -2.05 11.11 9.16
C VAL A 87 -3.07 10.55 8.16
N LEU A 88 -2.81 9.34 7.60
CA LEU A 88 -3.72 8.66 6.69
C LEU A 88 -5.10 8.44 7.34
N LYS A 89 -5.14 7.88 8.56
CA LYS A 89 -6.38 7.63 9.31
C LYS A 89 -7.16 8.93 9.52
N ARG A 90 -6.50 10.02 9.84
CA ARG A 90 -7.15 11.33 10.02
C ARG A 90 -7.85 11.82 8.74
N TYR A 91 -7.22 11.65 7.57
CA TYR A 91 -7.84 12.00 6.29
C TYR A 91 -9.00 11.07 5.92
N MET A 92 -8.90 9.79 6.28
CA MET A 92 -9.92 8.78 5.99
C MET A 92 -11.07 8.76 6.99
N LEU A 93 -10.91 9.38 8.16
CA LEU A 93 -11.79 9.21 9.32
C LEU A 93 -13.27 9.46 8.99
N ARG A 94 -13.57 10.52 8.25
CA ARG A 94 -14.95 10.86 7.89
C ARG A 94 -15.57 9.77 7.00
N LEU A 95 -14.86 9.34 5.97
CA LEU A 95 -15.31 8.27 5.08
C LEU A 95 -15.53 6.96 5.86
N TRP A 96 -14.56 6.57 6.65
CA TRP A 96 -14.62 5.32 7.40
C TRP A 96 -15.71 5.32 8.47
N ASN A 97 -15.92 6.44 9.17
CA ASN A 97 -17.01 6.56 10.13
C ASN A 97 -18.39 6.42 9.45
N ASN A 98 -18.56 7.00 8.25
CA ASN A 98 -19.79 6.86 7.49
C ASN A 98 -20.00 5.42 6.97
N ASN A 99 -18.92 4.73 6.61
CA ASN A 99 -19.00 3.40 6.02
C ASN A 99 -19.07 2.29 7.08
N ALA A 100 -18.25 2.35 8.10
CA ALA A 100 -18.08 1.31 9.08
C ALA A 100 -18.73 1.63 10.43
N GLY A 101 -18.93 2.91 10.73
CA GLY A 101 -19.35 3.38 12.03
C GLY A 101 -18.17 3.74 12.95
N GLU A 102 -18.34 4.78 13.75
CA GLU A 102 -17.27 5.35 14.57
C GLU A 102 -16.68 4.36 15.59
N ALA A 103 -17.53 3.54 16.19
CA ALA A 103 -17.07 2.53 17.16
C ALA A 103 -16.14 1.50 16.53
N GLN A 104 -16.46 1.03 15.32
CA GLN A 104 -15.63 0.10 14.56
C GLN A 104 -14.31 0.74 14.12
N VAL A 105 -14.35 2.00 13.65
CA VAL A 105 -13.14 2.71 13.21
C VAL A 105 -12.17 2.97 14.37
N ARG A 106 -12.67 3.15 15.59
CA ARG A 106 -11.83 3.24 16.80
C ARG A 106 -11.04 1.96 17.06
N LEU A 107 -11.60 0.79 16.71
CA LEU A 107 -10.94 -0.51 16.85
C LEU A 107 -9.93 -0.80 15.73
N LEU A 108 -9.88 0.03 14.68
CA LEU A 108 -8.96 -0.11 13.55
C LEU A 108 -7.56 0.31 13.96
N THR A 109 -6.87 -0.58 14.66
CA THR A 109 -5.49 -0.40 15.12
C THR A 109 -4.55 -1.08 14.13
N PRO A 110 -3.51 -0.38 13.63
CA PRO A 110 -2.55 -1.00 12.73
C PRO A 110 -1.68 -2.00 13.49
N LYS A 111 -1.27 -3.04 12.77
CA LYS A 111 -0.19 -3.94 13.18
C LYS A 111 1.03 -3.61 12.35
N LEU A 112 2.19 -3.62 13.00
CA LEU A 112 3.47 -3.34 12.38
C LEU A 112 4.39 -4.55 12.58
N PHE A 113 4.87 -5.11 11.46
CA PHE A 113 5.77 -6.26 11.47
C PHE A 113 7.08 -5.86 10.77
N PRO A 114 8.24 -6.03 11.42
CA PRO A 114 9.52 -5.76 10.79
C PRO A 114 9.79 -6.75 9.65
N VAL A 115 10.42 -6.28 8.59
CA VAL A 115 10.87 -7.09 7.46
C VAL A 115 12.38 -7.26 7.57
N GLU A 116 12.82 -8.44 8.00
CA GLU A 116 14.20 -8.68 8.44
C GLU A 116 15.14 -9.08 7.30
N ASP A 117 14.59 -9.65 6.22
CA ASP A 117 15.42 -10.14 5.11
C ASP A 117 14.78 -9.91 3.73
N ARG A 118 15.63 -10.01 2.68
CA ARG A 118 15.24 -9.80 1.28
C ARG A 118 14.19 -10.79 0.80
N LYS A 119 14.30 -12.06 1.17
CA LYS A 119 13.37 -13.10 0.73
C LYS A 119 11.99 -12.88 1.31
N TYR A 120 11.95 -12.49 2.58
CA TYR A 120 10.71 -12.10 3.24
C TYR A 120 10.09 -10.87 2.57
N LEU A 121 10.90 -9.84 2.24
CA LEU A 121 10.43 -8.65 1.51
C LEU A 121 9.81 -9.02 0.16
N GLN A 122 10.48 -9.86 -0.63
CA GLN A 122 9.97 -10.30 -1.93
C GLN A 122 8.62 -11.04 -1.80
N ASN A 123 8.53 -11.97 -0.84
CA ASN A 123 7.32 -12.71 -0.56
C ASN A 123 6.19 -11.80 -0.06
N LEU A 124 6.52 -10.81 0.77
CA LEU A 124 5.57 -9.85 1.30
C LEU A 124 5.01 -8.94 0.19
N ILE A 125 5.86 -8.43 -0.70
CA ILE A 125 5.41 -7.64 -1.85
C ILE A 125 4.46 -8.48 -2.72
N ALA A 126 4.82 -9.74 -3.01
CA ALA A 126 3.96 -10.64 -3.77
C ALA A 126 2.63 -10.92 -3.03
N TYR A 127 2.68 -11.12 -1.73
CA TYR A 127 1.50 -11.33 -0.87
C TYR A 127 0.57 -10.11 -0.91
N VAL A 128 1.10 -8.90 -0.66
CA VAL A 128 0.31 -7.67 -0.68
C VAL A 128 -0.36 -7.50 -2.04
N ASN A 129 0.39 -7.68 -3.11
CA ASN A 129 -0.10 -7.50 -4.48
C ASN A 129 -1.13 -8.55 -4.91
N ARG A 130 -1.12 -9.73 -4.29
CA ARG A 130 -2.08 -10.80 -4.54
C ARG A 130 -3.43 -10.59 -3.87
N ASN A 131 -3.52 -9.78 -2.80
CA ASN A 131 -4.77 -9.64 -2.03
C ASN A 131 -5.96 -9.18 -2.89
N GLY A 132 -5.73 -8.27 -3.85
CA GLY A 132 -6.77 -7.85 -4.79
C GLY A 132 -7.36 -9.01 -5.60
N TYR A 133 -6.52 -9.91 -6.11
CA TYR A 133 -6.94 -11.09 -6.85
C TYR A 133 -7.71 -12.11 -6.00
N VAL A 134 -7.37 -12.25 -4.72
CA VAL A 134 -8.07 -13.19 -3.80
C VAL A 134 -9.49 -12.71 -3.52
N THR A 135 -9.73 -11.40 -3.50
CA THR A 135 -11.06 -10.82 -3.25
C THR A 135 -11.89 -10.64 -4.52
N ASP A 136 -11.25 -10.43 -5.65
CA ASP A 136 -11.88 -10.25 -6.95
C ASP A 136 -11.13 -11.06 -8.01
N SER A 137 -11.65 -12.27 -8.29
CA SER A 137 -11.05 -13.20 -9.26
C SER A 137 -11.11 -12.70 -10.70
N SER A 138 -11.84 -11.63 -11.00
CA SER A 138 -11.82 -10.95 -12.31
C SER A 138 -10.56 -10.10 -12.50
N CYS A 139 -9.86 -9.78 -11.43
CA CYS A 139 -8.60 -9.07 -11.45
C CYS A 139 -7.41 -10.03 -11.54
N THR A 140 -6.31 -9.58 -12.10
CA THR A 140 -4.99 -10.19 -11.89
C THR A 140 -4.28 -9.49 -10.73
N PRO A 141 -3.21 -10.05 -10.14
CA PRO A 141 -2.37 -9.33 -9.18
C PRO A 141 -1.87 -7.97 -9.68
N PHE A 142 -1.86 -7.77 -11.00
CA PHE A 142 -1.36 -6.56 -11.66
C PHE A 142 -2.46 -5.57 -12.08
N SER A 143 -3.71 -6.01 -12.18
CA SER A 143 -4.84 -5.20 -12.64
C SER A 143 -5.73 -4.65 -11.53
N TYR A 144 -5.50 -5.03 -10.27
CA TYR A 144 -6.24 -4.48 -9.14
C TYR A 144 -5.90 -3.00 -8.97
N MET A 145 -6.91 -2.15 -9.18
CA MET A 145 -6.72 -0.70 -9.32
C MET A 145 -6.41 0.04 -8.01
N TRP A 146 -6.68 -0.58 -6.86
CA TRP A 146 -6.64 0.07 -5.56
C TRP A 146 -5.35 -0.23 -4.79
N GLY A 147 -4.22 -0.15 -5.51
CA GLY A 147 -2.90 -0.38 -4.96
C GLY A 147 -1.79 0.11 -5.87
N ALA A 148 -0.54 -0.06 -5.43
CA ALA A 148 0.64 0.41 -6.16
C ALA A 148 0.84 -0.29 -7.51
N ASN A 149 0.41 -1.54 -7.65
CA ASN A 149 0.66 -2.35 -8.84
C ASN A 149 0.06 -1.78 -10.11
N ALA A 150 -1.20 -1.33 -10.06
CA ALA A 150 -1.86 -0.76 -11.23
C ALA A 150 -1.08 0.45 -11.77
N LEU A 151 -0.46 1.24 -10.90
CA LEU A 151 0.36 2.39 -11.29
C LEU A 151 1.66 1.95 -11.97
N PHE A 152 2.34 0.90 -11.46
CA PHE A 152 3.57 0.38 -12.02
C PHE A 152 3.38 -0.19 -13.42
N PHE A 153 2.35 -1.01 -13.63
CA PHE A 153 2.15 -1.68 -14.90
C PHE A 153 1.58 -0.76 -15.97
N GLN A 154 0.70 0.18 -15.63
CA GLN A 154 0.22 1.20 -16.56
C GLN A 154 1.37 2.10 -17.05
N TRP A 155 2.35 2.38 -16.21
CA TRP A 155 3.52 3.16 -16.57
C TRP A 155 4.46 2.39 -17.52
N ILE A 156 4.73 1.11 -17.24
CA ILE A 156 5.51 0.23 -18.12
C ILE A 156 4.82 0.07 -19.48
N GLU A 157 3.51 -0.14 -19.51
CA GLU A 157 2.74 -0.27 -20.75
C GLU A 157 2.81 1.00 -21.62
N LYS A 158 2.76 2.19 -20.99
CA LYS A 158 2.95 3.48 -21.70
C LYS A 158 4.35 3.61 -22.26
N LEU A 159 5.40 3.22 -21.54
CA LEU A 159 6.78 3.25 -22.03
C LEU A 159 6.98 2.28 -23.21
N CYS A 160 6.43 1.06 -23.12
CA CYS A 160 6.51 0.09 -24.22
C CYS A 160 5.78 0.57 -25.48
N LYS A 161 4.64 1.26 -25.34
CA LYS A 161 3.93 1.84 -26.50
C LYS A 161 4.67 3.02 -27.12
N GLN A 162 5.36 3.83 -26.34
CA GLN A 162 6.19 4.93 -26.85
C GLN A 162 7.45 4.45 -27.58
N SER A 163 8.06 3.35 -27.15
CA SER A 163 9.24 2.77 -27.82
C SER A 163 8.90 1.98 -29.10
N ALA A 164 7.65 1.61 -29.32
CA ALA A 164 7.19 0.93 -30.54
C ALA A 164 6.79 1.90 -31.68
N THR A 165 6.80 3.20 -31.42
CA THR A 165 6.46 4.27 -32.37
C THR A 165 7.68 5.07 -32.86
N LEU A 166 8.90 4.64 -32.54
CA LEU A 166 10.19 5.10 -33.06
C LEU A 166 10.83 4.05 -33.97
#